data_2a6124194629c15794e24b5a35cc2d72
#
_entry.id   2a6124194629c15794e24b5a35cc2d72
#
_cell.length_a   1.000
_cell.length_b   1.000
_cell.length_c   1.000
_cell.angle_alpha   90.00
_cell.angle_beta   90.00
_cell.angle_gamma   90.00
#
_symmetry.space_group_name_H-M   'P 1'
#
loop_
_entity.id
_entity.type
_entity.pdbx_description
1 polymer ?
#
loop_
_entity_poly.entity_id
_entity_poly.type
_entity_poly.pdbx_seq_one_letter_code
_entity_poly.pdbx_strand_id
1 'polypeptide(L)'
;MYKRQPLGRWIDYVFYVSFFPQLVAGPIVRARDFIPQMYKNPTVTRSEFGEGLFLILCGLFKKTVISDYISMNFVDRIFDAPLLYTGVENLLGVYGYALQIYCDFSGYSDMAIGIALLLGFRFNINFPSPYQSATITEFWRRWHISLSSWLKDYLYIS
;
A
#
# COMPACT_ATOMS: atom_id res chain seq x y z
N MET A 1 -7.12 10.17 -25.31
CA MET A 1 -8.58 9.90 -25.24
C MET A 1 -8.80 8.59 -24.52
N TYR A 2 -9.07 8.60 -23.19
CA TYR A 2 -9.32 7.39 -22.42
C TYR A 2 -10.69 6.83 -22.82
N LYS A 3 -10.70 5.71 -23.52
CA LYS A 3 -11.97 4.99 -23.78
C LYS A 3 -12.50 4.48 -22.44
N ARG A 4 -13.52 5.16 -21.92
CA ARG A 4 -14.36 4.63 -20.84
C ARG A 4 -15.00 3.35 -21.40
N GLN A 5 -14.51 2.18 -20.96
CA GLN A 5 -15.22 0.95 -21.25
C GLN A 5 -16.48 0.94 -20.38
N PRO A 6 -17.68 0.87 -20.98
CA PRO A 6 -18.89 0.71 -20.20
C PRO A 6 -18.81 -0.61 -19.45
N LEU A 7 -19.04 -0.57 -18.14
CA LEU A 7 -19.21 -1.77 -17.33
C LEU A 7 -20.41 -2.53 -17.85
N GLY A 8 -20.23 -3.75 -18.32
CA GLY A 8 -21.30 -4.54 -18.96
C GLY A 8 -22.41 -4.94 -17.99
N ARG A 9 -22.12 -5.01 -16.67
CA ARG A 9 -23.06 -5.41 -15.65
C ARG A 9 -22.86 -4.56 -14.38
N TRP A 10 -23.95 -4.11 -13.78
CA TRP A 10 -23.90 -3.37 -12.52
C TRP A 10 -23.28 -4.18 -11.36
N ILE A 11 -23.42 -5.51 -11.38
CA ILE A 11 -22.83 -6.40 -10.38
C ILE A 11 -21.29 -6.38 -10.41
N ASP A 12 -20.69 -6.20 -11.58
CA ASP A 12 -19.22 -6.08 -11.71
C ASP A 12 -18.73 -4.80 -11.04
N TYR A 13 -19.51 -3.73 -11.16
CA TYR A 13 -19.22 -2.48 -10.48
C TYR A 13 -19.32 -2.61 -8.96
N VAL A 14 -20.41 -3.23 -8.47
CA VAL A 14 -20.60 -3.46 -7.04
C VAL A 14 -19.47 -4.31 -6.47
N PHE A 15 -19.12 -5.41 -7.14
CA PHE A 15 -18.02 -6.27 -6.71
C PHE A 15 -16.68 -5.52 -6.72
N TYR A 16 -16.38 -4.77 -7.78
CA TYR A 16 -15.16 -3.96 -7.87
C TYR A 16 -15.07 -2.95 -6.73
N VAL A 17 -16.14 -2.21 -6.44
CA VAL A 17 -16.15 -1.18 -5.40
C VAL A 17 -16.12 -1.79 -4.00
N SER A 18 -16.74 -2.95 -3.79
CA SER A 18 -16.80 -3.61 -2.48
C SER A 18 -15.65 -4.56 -2.20
N PHE A 19 -14.71 -4.74 -3.13
CA PHE A 19 -13.60 -5.67 -2.96
C PHE A 19 -12.68 -5.22 -1.82
N PHE A 20 -12.83 -5.87 -0.68
CA PHE A 20 -12.31 -5.39 0.60
C PHE A 20 -10.78 -5.17 0.66
N PRO A 21 -9.90 -5.92 -0.05
CA PRO A 21 -8.47 -5.68 0.05
C PRO A 21 -8.03 -4.29 -0.43
N GLN A 22 -8.82 -3.62 -1.28
CA GLN A 22 -8.49 -2.28 -1.78
C GLN A 22 -9.19 -1.13 -1.03
N LEU A 23 -10.17 -1.41 -0.13
CA LEU A 23 -11.11 -0.39 0.37
C LEU A 23 -10.47 0.71 1.22
N VAL A 24 -9.56 0.39 2.14
CA VAL A 24 -9.09 1.38 3.13
C VAL A 24 -7.73 1.96 2.76
N ALA A 25 -6.71 1.15 2.71
CA ALA A 25 -5.34 1.56 2.41
C ALA A 25 -4.62 0.60 1.45
N GLY A 26 -5.38 -0.27 0.77
CA GLY A 26 -4.87 -1.14 -0.29
C GLY A 26 -4.47 -0.34 -1.55
N PRO A 27 -3.77 -0.99 -2.48
CA PRO A 27 -3.43 -0.35 -3.76
C PRO A 27 -4.69 0.09 -4.51
N ILE A 28 -4.68 1.30 -5.07
CA ILE A 28 -5.76 1.81 -5.93
C ILE A 28 -5.72 1.05 -7.25
N VAL A 29 -6.58 0.05 -7.38
CA VAL A 29 -6.69 -0.76 -8.60
C VAL A 29 -7.72 -0.16 -9.53
N ARG A 30 -7.40 -0.05 -10.81
CA ARG A 30 -8.32 0.50 -11.81
C ARG A 30 -9.30 -0.56 -12.28
N ALA A 31 -10.54 -0.16 -12.57
CA ALA A 31 -11.57 -1.06 -13.10
C ALA A 31 -11.10 -1.82 -14.35
N ARG A 32 -10.32 -1.16 -15.23
CA ARG A 32 -9.74 -1.78 -16.44
C ARG A 32 -8.78 -2.93 -16.15
N ASP A 33 -8.11 -2.89 -14.97
CA ASP A 33 -7.10 -3.87 -14.58
C ASP A 33 -7.71 -4.96 -13.67
N PHE A 34 -8.79 -4.61 -12.95
CA PHE A 34 -9.49 -5.49 -12.03
C PHE A 34 -10.55 -6.37 -12.73
N ILE A 35 -11.44 -5.75 -13.49
CA ILE A 35 -12.62 -6.42 -14.08
C ILE A 35 -12.24 -7.60 -14.98
N PRO A 36 -11.21 -7.54 -15.84
CA PRO A 36 -10.79 -8.69 -16.61
C PRO A 36 -10.34 -9.89 -15.77
N GLN A 37 -9.88 -9.65 -14.53
CA GLN A 37 -9.48 -10.73 -13.63
C GLN A 37 -10.70 -11.49 -13.07
N MET A 38 -11.84 -10.82 -12.91
CA MET A 38 -13.10 -11.44 -12.43
C MET A 38 -13.62 -12.51 -13.38
N TYR A 39 -13.35 -12.37 -14.69
CA TYR A 39 -13.81 -13.30 -15.72
C TYR A 39 -12.79 -14.40 -16.06
N LYS A 40 -11.61 -14.36 -15.45
CA LYS A 40 -10.66 -15.46 -15.53
C LYS A 40 -10.96 -16.45 -14.40
N ASN A 41 -10.83 -17.74 -14.70
CA ASN A 41 -10.89 -18.73 -13.63
C ASN A 41 -9.77 -18.43 -12.60
N PRO A 42 -10.10 -18.13 -11.36
CA PRO A 42 -9.09 -17.84 -10.35
C PRO A 42 -8.31 -19.12 -10.06
N THR A 43 -7.10 -19.19 -10.58
CA THR A 43 -6.18 -20.29 -10.29
C THR A 43 -5.05 -19.72 -9.45
N VAL A 44 -4.92 -20.21 -8.23
CA VAL A 44 -3.81 -19.87 -7.35
C VAL A 44 -2.84 -21.04 -7.33
N THR A 45 -1.66 -20.84 -7.83
CA THR A 45 -0.59 -21.84 -7.79
C THR A 45 -0.05 -21.98 -6.37
N ARG A 46 0.62 -23.10 -6.07
CA ARG A 46 1.26 -23.31 -4.77
C ARG A 46 2.30 -22.22 -4.45
N SER A 47 3.00 -21.75 -5.46
CA SER A 47 3.96 -20.64 -5.31
C SER A 47 3.26 -19.34 -4.94
N GLU A 48 2.18 -18.96 -5.66
CA GLU A 48 1.39 -17.76 -5.37
C GLU A 48 0.71 -17.82 -4.00
N PHE A 49 0.29 -18.99 -3.57
CA PHE A 49 -0.23 -19.18 -2.22
C PHE A 49 0.85 -18.89 -1.16
N GLY A 50 2.06 -19.43 -1.35
CA GLY A 50 3.21 -19.13 -0.47
C GLY A 50 3.59 -17.65 -0.47
N GLU A 51 3.62 -17.02 -1.63
CA GLU A 51 3.90 -15.58 -1.78
C GLU A 51 2.83 -14.73 -1.08
N GLY A 52 1.55 -15.03 -1.28
CA GLY A 52 0.45 -14.33 -0.64
C GLY A 52 0.52 -14.42 0.89
N LEU A 53 0.78 -15.60 1.43
CA LEU A 53 0.95 -15.80 2.87
C LEU A 53 2.18 -15.04 3.39
N PHE A 54 3.30 -15.10 2.67
CA PHE A 54 4.51 -14.37 3.04
C PHE A 54 4.28 -12.85 3.09
N LEU A 55 3.59 -12.28 2.09
CA LEU A 55 3.25 -10.86 2.06
C LEU A 55 2.36 -10.46 3.25
N ILE A 56 1.37 -11.28 3.60
CA ILE A 56 0.51 -11.03 4.77
C ILE A 56 1.34 -11.02 6.06
N LEU A 57 2.20 -11.99 6.25
CA LEU A 57 3.05 -12.08 7.45
C LEU A 57 4.06 -10.92 7.52
N CYS A 58 4.72 -10.58 6.41
CA CYS A 58 5.60 -9.41 6.33
C CYS A 58 4.85 -8.11 6.61
N GLY A 59 3.65 -7.95 6.07
CA GLY A 59 2.79 -6.79 6.30
C GLY A 59 2.39 -6.66 7.77
N LEU A 60 1.95 -7.75 8.39
CA LEU A 60 1.64 -7.80 9.83
C LEU A 60 2.88 -7.44 10.67
N PHE A 61 4.04 -8.00 10.36
CA PHE A 61 5.27 -7.69 11.08
C PHE A 61 5.63 -6.20 10.98
N LYS A 62 5.59 -5.62 9.78
CA LYS A 62 5.83 -4.18 9.57
C LYS A 62 4.85 -3.33 10.39
N LYS A 63 3.57 -3.67 10.36
CA LYS A 63 2.53 -2.91 11.05
C LYS A 63 2.66 -3.04 12.56
N THR A 64 2.60 -4.25 13.09
CA THR A 64 2.46 -4.46 14.54
C THR A 64 3.80 -4.40 15.28
N VAL A 65 4.86 -4.99 14.71
CA VAL A 65 6.14 -5.10 15.39
C VAL A 65 7.03 -3.87 15.17
N ILE A 66 7.02 -3.28 13.97
CA ILE A 66 7.86 -2.11 13.70
C ILE A 66 7.07 -0.82 13.94
N SER A 67 5.99 -0.58 13.18
CA SER A 67 5.29 0.69 13.20
C SER A 67 4.65 1.00 14.55
N ASP A 68 3.79 0.13 15.04
CA ASP A 68 3.05 0.37 16.30
C ASP A 68 3.98 0.40 17.51
N TYR A 69 5.02 -0.46 17.53
CA TYR A 69 5.99 -0.48 18.61
C TYR A 69 6.82 0.83 18.66
N ILE A 70 7.32 1.30 17.50
CA ILE A 70 8.09 2.55 17.42
C ILE A 70 7.20 3.74 17.78
N SER A 71 5.96 3.77 17.30
CA SER A 71 4.98 4.82 17.65
C SER A 71 4.83 4.95 19.17
N MET A 72 4.32 3.91 19.80
CA MET A 72 3.95 3.96 21.23
C MET A 72 5.14 4.12 22.18
N ASN A 73 6.30 3.57 21.84
CA ASN A 73 7.44 3.54 22.75
C ASN A 73 8.44 4.66 22.55
N PHE A 74 8.43 5.31 21.39
CA PHE A 74 9.45 6.29 21.05
C PHE A 74 8.87 7.56 20.44
N VAL A 75 8.20 7.47 19.31
CA VAL A 75 7.80 8.63 18.50
C VAL A 75 6.77 9.48 19.24
N ASP A 76 5.68 8.86 19.69
CA ASP A 76 4.58 9.59 20.34
C ASP A 76 5.05 10.29 21.59
N ARG A 77 5.93 9.66 22.40
CA ARG A 77 6.50 10.28 23.61
C ARG A 77 7.32 11.53 23.33
N ILE A 78 8.10 11.52 22.24
CA ILE A 78 8.93 12.67 21.85
C ILE A 78 8.04 13.79 21.31
N PHE A 79 7.06 13.47 20.47
CA PHE A 79 6.19 14.49 19.88
C PHE A 79 5.19 15.08 20.89
N ASP A 80 4.77 14.32 21.88
CA ASP A 80 3.89 14.82 22.95
C ASP A 80 4.58 15.82 23.89
N ALA A 81 5.88 15.67 24.09
CA ALA A 81 6.64 16.53 25.03
C ALA A 81 8.06 16.84 24.51
N PRO A 82 8.23 17.50 23.36
CA PRO A 82 9.53 17.67 22.69
C PRO A 82 10.54 18.48 23.52
N LEU A 83 10.08 19.33 24.43
CA LEU A 83 10.94 20.12 25.29
C LEU A 83 11.62 19.31 26.42
N LEU A 84 11.16 18.09 26.68
CA LEU A 84 11.77 17.18 27.65
C LEU A 84 12.93 16.36 27.07
N TYR A 85 13.13 16.42 25.76
CA TYR A 85 14.13 15.64 25.04
C TYR A 85 15.22 16.54 24.45
N THR A 86 16.40 15.99 24.29
CA THR A 86 17.53 16.66 23.65
C THR A 86 17.27 16.85 22.16
N GLY A 87 18.03 17.76 21.53
CA GLY A 87 17.92 17.97 20.06
C GLY A 87 18.21 16.70 19.24
N VAL A 88 19.11 15.84 19.71
CA VAL A 88 19.43 14.55 19.06
C VAL A 88 18.26 13.58 19.17
N GLU A 89 17.63 13.48 20.34
CA GLU A 89 16.46 12.62 20.54
C GLU A 89 15.28 13.09 19.69
N ASN A 90 15.04 14.39 19.62
CA ASN A 90 14.02 14.98 18.73
C ASN A 90 14.32 14.66 17.24
N LEU A 91 15.57 14.75 16.80
CA LEU A 91 15.95 14.38 15.44
C LEU A 91 15.72 12.88 15.17
N LEU A 92 16.09 12.01 16.11
CA LEU A 92 15.81 10.58 16.02
C LEU A 92 14.31 10.29 16.01
N GLY A 93 13.51 11.08 16.74
CA GLY A 93 12.05 11.02 16.68
C GLY A 93 11.49 11.27 15.28
N VAL A 94 12.03 12.25 14.55
CA VAL A 94 11.64 12.52 13.14
C VAL A 94 11.97 11.35 12.22
N TYR A 95 13.16 10.75 12.36
CA TYR A 95 13.51 9.56 11.58
C TYR A 95 12.66 8.34 11.97
N GLY A 96 12.38 8.18 13.27
CA GLY A 96 11.47 7.15 13.77
C GLY A 96 10.08 7.30 13.18
N TYR A 97 9.55 8.51 13.11
CA TYR A 97 8.27 8.81 12.49
C TYR A 97 8.24 8.50 10.98
N ALA A 98 9.31 8.83 10.26
CA ALA A 98 9.42 8.48 8.84
C ALA A 98 9.38 6.95 8.63
N LEU A 99 10.09 6.19 9.47
CA LEU A 99 10.06 4.72 9.44
C LEU A 99 8.68 4.17 9.83
N GLN A 100 8.05 4.74 10.84
CA GLN A 100 6.72 4.39 11.29
C GLN A 100 5.69 4.52 10.16
N ILE A 101 5.59 5.68 9.51
CA ILE A 101 4.66 5.91 8.38
C ILE A 101 4.90 4.91 7.26
N TYR A 102 6.16 4.66 6.92
CA TYR A 102 6.49 3.70 5.87
C TYR A 102 6.05 2.28 6.23
N CYS A 103 6.38 1.82 7.44
CA CYS A 103 6.05 0.47 7.87
C CYS A 103 4.54 0.27 8.05
N ASP A 104 3.84 1.29 8.55
CA ASP A 104 2.39 1.29 8.68
C ASP A 104 1.72 1.10 7.33
N PHE A 105 2.02 1.98 6.38
CA PHE A 105 1.33 2.00 5.10
C PHE A 105 1.80 0.89 4.16
N SER A 106 3.11 0.62 4.08
CA SER A 106 3.61 -0.49 3.27
C SER A 106 3.15 -1.85 3.82
N GLY A 107 3.09 -1.98 5.15
CA GLY A 107 2.59 -3.20 5.80
C GLY A 107 1.13 -3.47 5.45
N TYR A 108 0.28 -2.45 5.51
CA TYR A 108 -1.11 -2.57 5.10
C TYR A 108 -1.24 -2.93 3.60
N SER A 109 -0.45 -2.28 2.75
CA SER A 109 -0.44 -2.55 1.32
C SER A 109 0.00 -3.99 1.00
N ASP A 110 1.03 -4.49 1.68
CA ASP A 110 1.51 -5.87 1.51
C ASP A 110 0.45 -6.89 1.93
N MET A 111 -0.23 -6.67 3.06
CA MET A 111 -1.35 -7.52 3.48
C MET A 111 -2.47 -7.53 2.44
N ALA A 112 -2.84 -6.36 1.92
CA ALA A 112 -3.87 -6.23 0.90
C ALA A 112 -3.52 -6.97 -0.39
N ILE A 113 -2.27 -6.86 -0.86
CA ILE A 113 -1.76 -7.57 -2.04
C ILE A 113 -1.76 -9.09 -1.79
N GLY A 114 -1.28 -9.50 -0.62
CA GLY A 114 -1.24 -10.92 -0.24
C GLY A 114 -2.64 -11.55 -0.17
N ILE A 115 -3.60 -10.88 0.45
CA ILE A 115 -5.00 -11.34 0.52
C ILE A 115 -5.61 -11.41 -0.88
N ALA A 116 -5.40 -10.37 -1.71
CA ALA A 116 -5.89 -10.36 -3.08
C ALA A 116 -5.32 -11.55 -3.88
N LEU A 117 -4.03 -11.84 -3.72
CA LEU A 117 -3.36 -12.96 -4.39
C LEU A 117 -3.95 -14.32 -3.97
N LEU A 118 -4.25 -14.52 -2.68
CA LEU A 118 -4.92 -15.72 -2.19
C LEU A 118 -6.35 -15.90 -2.73
N LEU A 119 -6.99 -14.79 -3.09
CA LEU A 119 -8.31 -14.78 -3.75
C LEU A 119 -8.21 -14.90 -5.28
N GLY A 120 -6.99 -15.02 -5.85
CA GLY A 120 -6.74 -15.14 -7.28
C GLY A 120 -6.65 -13.81 -8.03
N PHE A 121 -6.60 -12.66 -7.31
CA PHE A 121 -6.44 -11.33 -7.88
C PHE A 121 -5.00 -10.86 -7.72
N ARG A 122 -4.42 -10.30 -8.79
CA ARG A 122 -3.05 -9.80 -8.79
C ARG A 122 -3.05 -8.29 -8.78
N PHE A 123 -2.44 -7.72 -7.74
CA PHE A 123 -2.26 -6.29 -7.55
C PHE A 123 -0.78 -5.91 -7.70
N ASN A 124 -0.53 -4.69 -8.14
CA ASN A 124 0.82 -4.17 -8.27
C ASN A 124 1.39 -3.74 -6.92
N ILE A 125 2.71 -3.89 -6.76
CA ILE A 125 3.44 -3.40 -5.58
C ILE A 125 3.29 -1.88 -5.50
N ASN A 126 3.03 -1.39 -4.29
CA ASN A 126 2.77 0.02 -4.04
C ASN A 126 3.99 0.78 -3.50
N PHE A 127 4.91 0.08 -2.82
CA PHE A 127 6.08 0.66 -2.16
C PHE A 127 7.37 -0.13 -2.45
N PRO A 128 7.95 -0.07 -3.67
CA PRO A 128 9.21 -0.75 -3.99
C PRO A 128 10.41 0.01 -3.41
N SER A 129 10.70 -0.18 -2.11
CA SER A 129 11.86 0.38 -1.39
C SER A 129 12.06 1.90 -1.62
N PRO A 130 11.11 2.78 -1.24
CA PRO A 130 11.18 4.21 -1.55
C PRO A 130 12.38 4.91 -0.89
N TYR A 131 12.81 4.49 0.29
CA TYR A 131 13.97 5.09 0.97
C TYR A 131 15.34 4.72 0.39
N GLN A 132 15.40 3.84 -0.61
CA GLN A 132 16.60 3.57 -1.38
C GLN A 132 16.78 4.50 -2.59
N SER A 133 15.90 5.49 -2.73
CA SER A 133 15.93 6.46 -3.84
C SER A 133 17.10 7.42 -3.71
N ALA A 134 17.82 7.66 -4.80
CA ALA A 134 18.91 8.62 -4.85
C ALA A 134 18.41 10.08 -5.01
N THR A 135 17.19 10.28 -5.49
CA THR A 135 16.60 11.59 -5.73
C THR A 135 15.17 11.66 -5.23
N ILE A 136 14.67 12.89 -4.94
CA ILE A 136 13.27 13.13 -4.56
C ILE A 136 12.30 12.70 -5.67
N THR A 137 12.68 12.89 -6.94
CA THR A 137 11.87 12.44 -8.07
C THR A 137 11.74 10.91 -8.09
N GLU A 138 12.81 10.20 -7.82
CA GLU A 138 12.79 8.73 -7.72
C GLU A 138 11.98 8.27 -6.51
N PHE A 139 12.12 8.95 -5.36
CA PHE A 139 11.32 8.68 -4.18
C PHE A 139 9.82 8.69 -4.50
N TRP A 140 9.30 9.74 -5.11
CA TRP A 140 7.87 9.84 -5.46
C TRP A 140 7.43 8.84 -6.54
N ARG A 141 8.34 8.30 -7.33
CA ARG A 141 8.06 7.19 -8.26
C ARG A 141 7.95 5.83 -7.56
N ARG A 142 8.46 5.71 -6.34
CA ARG A 142 8.43 4.50 -5.52
C ARG A 142 7.47 4.60 -4.33
N TRP A 143 7.03 5.79 -4.00
CA TRP A 143 6.09 6.03 -2.91
C TRP A 143 4.66 6.01 -3.41
N HIS A 144 3.84 5.08 -2.89
CA HIS A 144 2.41 4.96 -3.19
C HIS A 144 2.11 5.04 -4.69
N ILE A 145 2.69 4.13 -5.48
CA ILE A 145 2.68 4.16 -6.95
C ILE A 145 1.25 4.20 -7.51
N SER A 146 0.33 3.45 -6.91
CA SER A 146 -1.06 3.41 -7.38
C SER A 146 -1.74 4.77 -7.29
N LEU A 147 -1.54 5.54 -6.20
CA LEU A 147 -2.06 6.90 -6.07
C LEU A 147 -1.36 7.87 -7.03
N SER A 148 -0.03 7.84 -7.09
CA SER A 148 0.74 8.72 -7.97
C SER A 148 0.35 8.53 -9.44
N SER A 149 0.15 7.30 -9.87
CA SER A 149 -0.30 7.00 -11.23
C SER A 149 -1.76 7.41 -11.46
N TRP A 150 -2.62 7.26 -10.46
CA TRP A 150 -4.00 7.70 -10.53
C TRP A 150 -4.12 9.22 -10.67
N LEU A 151 -3.40 9.97 -9.82
CA LEU A 151 -3.36 11.43 -9.90
C LEU A 151 -2.82 11.91 -11.26
N LYS A 152 -1.76 11.27 -11.75
CA LYS A 152 -1.21 11.58 -13.07
C LYS A 152 -2.26 11.43 -14.17
N ASP A 153 -2.98 10.31 -14.19
CA ASP A 153 -3.88 9.97 -15.30
C ASP A 153 -5.23 10.70 -15.26
N TYR A 154 -5.70 11.08 -14.08
CA TYR A 154 -7.03 11.66 -13.91
C TYR A 154 -7.02 13.14 -13.56
N LEU A 155 -5.91 13.66 -13.01
CA LEU A 155 -5.81 15.03 -12.58
C LEU A 155 -4.82 15.86 -13.42
N TYR A 156 -3.65 15.29 -13.76
CA TYR A 156 -2.59 16.07 -14.45
C TYR A 156 -2.60 15.92 -15.96
N ILE A 157 -3.13 14.83 -16.51
CA ILE A 157 -3.13 14.54 -17.95
C ILE A 157 -4.60 14.39 -18.45
N SER A 158 -5.48 15.22 -17.97
CA SER A 158 -6.87 15.26 -18.45
C SER A 158 -6.99 16.03 -19.77
#